data_70a092681dca38ca4a146c37e635cfc2
#
_entry.id   70a092681dca38ca4a146c37e635cfc2
#
_cell.length_a   1.000
_cell.length_b   1.000
_cell.length_c   1.000
_cell.angle_alpha   90.00
_cell.angle_beta   90.00
_cell.angle_gamma   90.00
#
_symmetry.space_group_name_H-M   'P 1'
#
loop_
_entity.id
_entity.type
_entity.pdbx_description
1 polymer ?
#
loop_
_entity_poly.entity_id
_entity_poly.type
_entity_poly.pdbx_seq_one_letter_code
_entity_poly.pdbx_strand_id
1 'polypeptide(L)'
;RAGAPLPAAAAPRTRRTGAGAGAPLADPAPADDAEGEAATDPDRRVDSALPHTMRLPSWVEYDGEIHALRCEACDNRYDPSSTGMQRAIACCHNPDAVHRDDIPICELNLKLTPEERSDSPWSDAQLMFLQAVYNAQQLRYEPPGYDLLTDSMLRLQEYVGIDRDAVDELLDTDLLRHDTDHPHRLYSVSPTGRDVIGEHYRQGVDYGHGQGDLEESSQHVFAVEVGRRWLEQEYVDDPDSPVVEVVPYYDLDGNHRLDIAGVDADDEIRVAVEAERVNHDLREAVPADYDKIAACGVDEAIWIVMTQSAGHDVLAALNDPPDGEPRVDKSYAATTPPHQFRIDTPGLTAMYPVEWLRDRVGE
;
A
#
# COMPACT_ATOMS: atom_id res chain seq x y z
N ARG A 1 -36.77 -46.03 -16.69
CA ARG A 1 -35.91 -45.41 -15.67
C ARG A 1 -35.95 -43.92 -15.92
N ALA A 2 -36.54 -43.19 -14.98
CA ALA A 2 -36.80 -41.75 -15.03
C ALA A 2 -35.49 -40.98 -14.84
N GLY A 3 -35.22 -40.04 -15.75
CA GLY A 3 -34.13 -39.08 -15.63
C GLY A 3 -34.52 -37.91 -14.71
N ALA A 4 -33.58 -37.55 -13.83
CA ALA A 4 -33.72 -36.40 -12.99
C ALA A 4 -33.51 -35.09 -13.81
N PRO A 5 -34.19 -33.98 -13.46
CA PRO A 5 -34.04 -32.70 -14.14
C PRO A 5 -32.76 -31.99 -13.76
N LEU A 6 -32.12 -31.34 -14.71
CA LEU A 6 -30.99 -30.44 -14.58
C LEU A 6 -31.41 -29.15 -13.83
N PRO A 7 -30.54 -28.55 -13.02
CA PRO A 7 -30.82 -27.27 -12.38
C PRO A 7 -30.79 -26.11 -13.40
N ALA A 8 -31.69 -25.16 -13.20
CA ALA A 8 -31.93 -24.02 -14.05
C ALA A 8 -30.76 -23.02 -14.00
N ALA A 9 -30.36 -22.53 -15.18
CA ALA A 9 -29.37 -21.51 -15.35
C ALA A 9 -29.74 -20.21 -14.62
N ALA A 10 -28.78 -19.61 -13.94
CA ALA A 10 -28.89 -18.31 -13.32
C ALA A 10 -28.99 -17.21 -14.40
N ALA A 11 -29.90 -16.27 -14.17
CA ALA A 11 -30.16 -15.16 -15.10
C ALA A 11 -29.04 -14.11 -15.05
N PRO A 12 -28.69 -13.49 -16.18
CA PRO A 12 -27.64 -12.49 -16.23
C PRO A 12 -28.04 -11.21 -15.48
N ARG A 13 -27.12 -10.69 -14.64
CA ARG A 13 -27.25 -9.39 -13.99
C ARG A 13 -27.13 -8.29 -15.05
N THR A 14 -28.18 -7.52 -15.22
CA THR A 14 -28.22 -6.37 -16.12
C THR A 14 -27.32 -5.25 -15.60
N ARG A 15 -26.27 -4.94 -16.33
CA ARG A 15 -25.48 -3.70 -16.21
C ARG A 15 -26.40 -2.50 -16.42
N ARG A 16 -26.47 -1.64 -15.42
CA ARG A 16 -27.10 -0.33 -15.53
C ARG A 16 -26.12 0.62 -16.23
N THR A 17 -26.30 0.83 -17.52
CA THR A 17 -25.65 1.92 -18.25
C THR A 17 -26.35 3.23 -17.88
N GLY A 18 -25.74 4.00 -16.99
CA GLY A 18 -26.14 5.36 -16.71
C GLY A 18 -25.49 6.31 -17.72
N ALA A 19 -26.20 6.65 -18.80
CA ALA A 19 -25.85 7.80 -19.62
C ALA A 19 -26.19 9.08 -18.84
N GLY A 20 -25.20 9.68 -18.21
CA GLY A 20 -25.31 11.01 -17.59
C GLY A 20 -25.13 12.07 -18.67
N ALA A 21 -26.22 12.71 -19.07
CA ALA A 21 -26.17 13.93 -19.86
C ALA A 21 -25.51 15.03 -19.04
N GLY A 22 -24.50 15.70 -19.59
CA GLY A 22 -23.84 16.84 -18.98
C GLY A 22 -24.81 17.98 -18.72
N ALA A 23 -24.94 18.37 -17.46
CA ALA A 23 -25.55 19.62 -17.09
C ALA A 23 -24.47 20.73 -17.21
N PRO A 24 -24.82 21.96 -17.63
CA PRO A 24 -23.90 23.06 -17.73
C PRO A 24 -23.41 23.44 -16.32
N LEU A 25 -22.11 23.76 -16.23
CA LEU A 25 -21.49 24.31 -15.05
C LEU A 25 -22.25 25.57 -14.63
N ALA A 26 -22.85 25.55 -13.45
CA ALA A 26 -23.37 26.73 -12.83
C ALA A 26 -22.20 27.60 -12.34
N ASP A 27 -22.27 28.89 -12.57
CA ASP A 27 -21.36 29.90 -12.02
C ASP A 27 -21.26 29.71 -10.50
N PRO A 28 -20.07 29.90 -9.90
CA PRO A 28 -19.93 29.85 -8.46
C PRO A 28 -20.73 30.99 -7.85
N ALA A 29 -21.67 30.65 -6.96
CA ALA A 29 -22.37 31.63 -6.14
C ALA A 29 -21.34 32.43 -5.32
N PRO A 30 -21.56 33.73 -5.10
CA PRO A 30 -20.69 34.53 -4.25
C PRO A 30 -20.68 33.92 -2.83
N ALA A 31 -19.48 33.82 -2.27
CA ALA A 31 -19.30 33.38 -0.89
C ALA A 31 -20.10 34.33 0.02
N ASP A 32 -21.06 33.80 0.74
CA ASP A 32 -21.66 34.50 1.87
C ASP A 32 -20.57 34.69 2.93
N ASP A 33 -20.29 35.95 3.25
CA ASP A 33 -19.47 36.37 4.38
C ASP A 33 -20.17 35.92 5.69
N ALA A 34 -20.00 34.68 6.05
CA ALA A 34 -20.29 34.21 7.39
C ALA A 34 -19.06 34.47 8.26
N GLU A 35 -19.00 35.68 8.82
CA GLU A 35 -18.23 35.97 10.03
C GLU A 35 -18.84 35.15 11.19
N GLY A 36 -18.52 33.85 11.22
CA GLY A 36 -18.68 32.99 12.36
C GLY A 36 -17.32 32.87 13.02
N GLU A 37 -17.17 33.39 14.25
CA GLU A 37 -16.11 33.00 15.15
C GLU A 37 -16.11 31.45 15.26
N ALA A 38 -15.36 30.81 14.39
CA ALA A 38 -15.08 29.38 14.50
C ALA A 38 -14.21 29.22 15.75
N ALA A 39 -14.84 28.82 16.87
CA ALA A 39 -14.12 28.31 18.00
C ALA A 39 -13.13 27.27 17.46
N THR A 40 -11.84 27.58 17.59
CA THR A 40 -10.77 26.69 17.20
C THR A 40 -10.92 25.42 18.02
N ASP A 41 -11.42 24.39 17.38
CA ASP A 41 -11.52 23.06 17.98
C ASP A 41 -10.06 22.57 18.18
N PRO A 42 -9.56 22.52 19.42
CA PRO A 42 -8.20 22.07 19.68
C PRO A 42 -7.98 20.62 19.21
N ASP A 43 -9.03 19.83 19.02
CA ASP A 43 -8.98 18.45 18.60
C ASP A 43 -8.68 18.29 17.10
N ARG A 44 -9.09 19.24 16.27
CA ARG A 44 -8.75 19.23 14.83
C ARG A 44 -7.25 19.33 14.55
N ARG A 45 -6.47 19.90 15.47
CA ARG A 45 -5.02 20.04 15.32
C ARG A 45 -4.26 18.73 15.48
N VAL A 46 -4.84 17.77 16.21
CA VAL A 46 -4.21 16.46 16.46
C VAL A 46 -4.45 15.49 15.32
N ASP A 47 -5.56 15.65 14.59
CA ASP A 47 -5.88 14.82 13.41
C ASP A 47 -5.11 15.23 12.15
N SER A 48 -4.35 16.32 12.18
CA SER A 48 -3.49 16.79 11.09
C SER A 48 -2.08 17.02 11.59
N ALA A 49 -1.10 16.48 10.89
CA ALA A 49 0.30 16.73 11.18
C ALA A 49 0.84 18.04 10.54
N LEU A 50 0.01 18.83 9.83
CA LEU A 50 0.42 20.10 9.24
C LEU A 50 1.10 21.05 10.23
N PRO A 51 0.66 21.17 11.51
CA PRO A 51 1.37 21.99 12.49
C PRO A 51 2.81 21.55 12.79
N HIS A 52 3.15 20.30 12.48
CA HIS A 52 4.45 19.71 12.76
C HIS A 52 5.36 19.69 11.52
N THR A 53 4.85 19.96 10.34
CA THR A 53 5.65 19.99 9.11
C THR A 53 6.13 21.37 8.76
N MET A 54 7.37 21.44 8.29
CA MET A 54 7.96 22.64 7.65
C MET A 54 7.94 22.55 6.12
N ARG A 55 7.42 21.45 5.57
CA ARG A 55 7.44 21.15 4.13
C ARG A 55 6.13 21.59 3.49
N LEU A 56 6.10 22.84 3.05
CA LEU A 56 5.01 23.39 2.26
C LEU A 56 5.59 24.03 0.99
N PRO A 57 4.88 23.97 -0.15
CA PRO A 57 5.24 24.77 -1.31
C PRO A 57 5.32 26.24 -0.91
N SER A 58 6.27 26.98 -1.46
CA SER A 58 6.58 28.36 -1.05
C SER A 58 5.42 29.36 -1.18
N TRP A 59 4.35 29.00 -1.87
CA TRP A 59 3.14 29.80 -2.04
C TRP A 59 1.92 29.27 -1.29
N VAL A 60 2.09 28.26 -0.46
CA VAL A 60 1.05 27.72 0.41
C VAL A 60 1.49 27.88 1.86
N GLU A 61 0.67 28.53 2.66
CA GLU A 61 0.88 28.68 4.10
C GLU A 61 -0.18 27.88 4.88
N TYR A 62 0.22 27.27 5.98
CA TYR A 62 -0.73 26.70 6.93
C TYR A 62 -1.04 27.73 8.01
N ASP A 63 -2.32 28.16 8.04
CA ASP A 63 -2.85 29.03 9.07
C ASP A 63 -3.36 28.20 10.26
N GLY A 64 -2.56 28.15 11.31
CA GLY A 64 -2.86 27.38 12.52
C GLY A 64 -4.00 27.96 13.38
N GLU A 65 -4.37 29.24 13.18
CA GLU A 65 -5.46 29.86 13.96
C GLU A 65 -6.83 29.35 13.49
N ILE A 66 -6.97 29.20 12.17
CA ILE A 66 -8.22 28.76 11.54
C ILE A 66 -8.14 27.33 10.99
N HIS A 67 -7.01 26.65 11.19
CA HIS A 67 -6.75 25.31 10.71
C HIS A 67 -7.05 25.16 9.20
N ALA A 68 -6.41 25.98 8.39
CA ALA A 68 -6.61 26.00 6.93
C ALA A 68 -5.30 26.18 6.18
N LEU A 69 -5.27 25.70 4.93
CA LEU A 69 -4.22 26.03 3.97
C LEU A 69 -4.59 27.32 3.25
N ARG A 70 -3.66 28.25 3.10
CA ARG A 70 -3.85 29.53 2.44
C ARG A 70 -2.90 29.66 1.24
N CYS A 71 -3.45 30.04 0.07
CA CYS A 71 -2.64 30.41 -1.07
C CYS A 71 -2.14 31.85 -0.90
N GLU A 72 -0.83 32.06 -0.83
CA GLU A 72 -0.24 33.40 -0.64
C GLU A 72 -0.51 34.36 -1.82
N ALA A 73 -0.80 33.83 -3.02
CA ALA A 73 -1.01 34.67 -4.20
C ALA A 73 -2.41 35.27 -4.28
N CYS A 74 -3.45 34.64 -3.69
CA CYS A 74 -4.84 35.09 -3.82
C CYS A 74 -5.66 34.99 -2.53
N ASP A 75 -5.05 34.62 -1.42
CA ASP A 75 -5.68 34.41 -0.11
C ASP A 75 -6.82 33.37 -0.05
N ASN A 76 -7.00 32.57 -1.12
CA ASN A 76 -7.93 31.45 -1.08
C ASN A 76 -7.54 30.45 -0.01
N ARG A 77 -8.54 29.94 0.69
CA ARG A 77 -8.38 28.99 1.80
C ARG A 77 -8.89 27.62 1.39
N TYR A 78 -8.23 26.57 1.90
CA TYR A 78 -8.51 25.19 1.60
C TYR A 78 -8.45 24.37 2.87
N ASP A 79 -9.18 23.26 2.93
CA ASP A 79 -9.09 22.33 4.04
C ASP A 79 -7.67 21.78 4.17
N PRO A 80 -7.18 21.54 5.39
CA PRO A 80 -5.87 20.94 5.63
C PRO A 80 -5.91 19.42 5.45
N SER A 81 -6.30 19.00 4.26
CA SER A 81 -6.40 17.62 3.80
C SER A 81 -5.58 17.41 2.53
N SER A 82 -5.35 16.16 2.12
CA SER A 82 -4.67 15.85 0.86
C SER A 82 -5.37 16.52 -0.34
N THR A 83 -6.71 16.46 -0.39
CA THR A 83 -7.49 17.12 -1.45
C THR A 83 -7.38 18.66 -1.36
N GLY A 84 -7.42 19.22 -0.16
CA GLY A 84 -7.26 20.66 0.06
C GLY A 84 -5.85 21.11 -0.34
N MET A 85 -4.82 20.33 -0.04
CA MET A 85 -3.44 20.61 -0.46
C MET A 85 -3.30 20.60 -1.98
N GLN A 86 -3.83 19.61 -2.68
CA GLN A 86 -3.83 19.55 -4.14
C GLN A 86 -4.50 20.79 -4.75
N ARG A 87 -5.63 21.22 -4.18
CA ARG A 87 -6.34 22.44 -4.62
C ARG A 87 -5.53 23.71 -4.33
N ALA A 88 -4.88 23.79 -3.17
CA ALA A 88 -4.03 24.92 -2.80
C ALA A 88 -2.82 25.01 -3.75
N ILE A 89 -2.20 23.87 -4.07
CA ILE A 89 -1.09 23.80 -5.04
C ILE A 89 -1.55 24.27 -6.42
N ALA A 90 -2.68 23.76 -6.91
CA ALA A 90 -3.20 24.08 -8.25
C ALA A 90 -3.87 25.46 -8.33
N CYS A 91 -4.00 26.23 -7.23
CA CYS A 91 -4.77 27.46 -7.18
C CYS A 91 -4.26 28.53 -8.15
N CYS A 92 -3.00 28.91 -8.04
CA CYS A 92 -2.38 30.00 -8.80
C CYS A 92 -1.07 29.60 -9.49
N HIS A 93 -0.65 28.35 -9.35
CA HIS A 93 0.63 27.84 -9.81
C HIS A 93 0.46 26.54 -10.59
N ASN A 94 1.49 26.18 -11.37
CA ASN A 94 1.50 24.90 -12.06
C ASN A 94 1.84 23.77 -11.05
N PRO A 95 0.96 22.79 -10.85
CA PRO A 95 1.24 21.65 -9.95
C PRO A 95 2.51 20.88 -10.33
N ASP A 96 2.85 20.80 -11.62
CA ASP A 96 4.05 20.09 -12.10
C ASP A 96 5.37 20.78 -11.70
N ALA A 97 5.30 22.03 -11.19
CA ALA A 97 6.45 22.74 -10.67
C ALA A 97 6.73 22.49 -9.18
N VAL A 98 5.88 21.73 -8.50
CA VAL A 98 6.03 21.42 -7.07
C VAL A 98 6.92 20.21 -6.92
N HIS A 99 7.98 20.34 -6.11
CA HIS A 99 8.76 19.17 -5.73
C HIS A 99 7.97 18.31 -4.76
N ARG A 100 7.99 17.00 -4.96
CA ARG A 100 7.24 16.07 -4.13
C ARG A 100 7.57 16.21 -2.63
N ASP A 101 8.83 16.46 -2.30
CA ASP A 101 9.26 16.63 -0.92
C ASP A 101 8.69 17.89 -0.23
N ASP A 102 8.14 18.83 -1.00
CA ASP A 102 7.47 20.02 -0.47
C ASP A 102 5.98 19.78 -0.18
N ILE A 103 5.46 18.57 -0.45
CA ILE A 103 4.07 18.23 -0.19
C ILE A 103 3.99 17.47 1.14
N PRO A 104 3.33 18.04 2.16
CA PRO A 104 3.15 17.34 3.43
C PRO A 104 2.07 16.27 3.34
N ILE A 105 2.15 15.30 4.23
CA ILE A 105 1.04 14.39 4.53
C ILE A 105 0.02 15.18 5.37
N CYS A 106 -1.26 15.19 4.99
CA CYS A 106 -2.24 16.08 5.62
C CYS A 106 -3.21 15.39 6.57
N GLU A 107 -3.31 14.05 6.53
CA GLU A 107 -4.32 13.30 7.27
C GLU A 107 -3.71 12.14 8.05
N LEU A 108 -3.95 12.11 9.35
CA LEU A 108 -3.59 10.99 10.20
C LEU A 108 -4.77 10.09 10.54
N ASN A 109 -5.98 10.67 10.62
CA ASN A 109 -7.22 9.97 10.98
C ASN A 109 -7.08 9.19 12.30
N LEU A 110 -6.62 9.87 13.37
CA LEU A 110 -6.53 9.28 14.70
C LEU A 110 -7.89 8.74 15.15
N LYS A 111 -7.91 7.49 15.61
CA LYS A 111 -9.14 6.84 16.10
C LYS A 111 -9.45 7.17 17.54
N LEU A 112 -8.42 7.45 18.32
CA LEU A 112 -8.57 7.77 19.74
C LEU A 112 -9.20 9.14 19.92
N THR A 113 -10.16 9.22 20.82
CA THR A 113 -10.71 10.51 21.29
C THR A 113 -9.66 11.28 22.10
N PRO A 114 -9.83 12.61 22.27
CA PRO A 114 -8.94 13.40 23.11
C PRO A 114 -8.81 12.89 24.53
N GLU A 115 -9.91 12.37 25.11
CA GLU A 115 -9.93 11.81 26.46
C GLU A 115 -9.08 10.53 26.51
N GLU A 116 -9.25 9.60 25.56
CA GLU A 116 -8.45 8.38 25.48
C GLU A 116 -6.98 8.68 25.29
N ARG A 117 -6.62 9.70 24.49
CA ARG A 117 -5.23 10.12 24.32
C ARG A 117 -4.65 10.69 25.61
N SER A 118 -5.44 11.54 26.31
CA SER A 118 -5.00 12.12 27.60
C SER A 118 -4.77 11.07 28.68
N ASP A 119 -5.53 9.97 28.64
CA ASP A 119 -5.41 8.85 29.58
C ASP A 119 -4.33 7.83 29.14
N SER A 120 -3.79 7.96 27.93
CA SER A 120 -2.75 7.08 27.41
C SER A 120 -1.41 7.30 28.12
N PRO A 121 -0.62 6.25 28.36
CA PRO A 121 0.76 6.39 28.82
C PRO A 121 1.72 6.92 27.75
N TRP A 122 1.28 6.94 26.47
CA TRP A 122 2.06 7.32 25.30
C TRP A 122 1.83 8.79 24.96
N SER A 123 2.87 9.46 24.49
CA SER A 123 2.77 10.84 24.02
C SER A 123 1.96 10.95 22.71
N ASP A 124 1.40 12.12 22.44
CA ASP A 124 0.69 12.38 21.18
C ASP A 124 1.58 12.09 19.95
N ALA A 125 2.87 12.42 19.99
CA ALA A 125 3.82 12.13 18.92
C ALA A 125 3.98 10.62 18.69
N GLN A 126 4.01 9.80 19.73
CA GLN A 126 4.07 8.35 19.64
C GLN A 126 2.78 7.77 19.05
N LEU A 127 1.62 8.23 19.51
CA LEU A 127 0.32 7.80 18.99
C LEU A 127 0.14 8.21 17.53
N MET A 128 0.52 9.45 17.17
CA MET A 128 0.50 9.93 15.79
C MET A 128 1.43 9.12 14.89
N PHE A 129 2.61 8.77 15.37
CA PHE A 129 3.56 8.00 14.59
C PHE A 129 3.08 6.57 14.33
N LEU A 130 2.53 5.90 15.35
CA LEU A 130 1.90 4.58 15.18
C LEU A 130 0.77 4.65 14.17
N GLN A 131 -0.11 5.66 14.24
CA GLN A 131 -1.20 5.83 13.28
C GLN A 131 -0.68 6.12 11.88
N ALA A 132 0.37 6.95 11.73
CA ALA A 132 0.97 7.26 10.44
C ALA A 132 1.57 6.01 9.78
N VAL A 133 2.31 5.20 10.55
CA VAL A 133 2.86 3.91 10.07
C VAL A 133 1.74 2.96 9.68
N TYR A 134 0.70 2.82 10.52
CA TYR A 134 -0.45 1.97 10.21
C TYR A 134 -1.16 2.40 8.94
N ASN A 135 -1.40 3.70 8.74
CA ASN A 135 -2.01 4.22 7.52
C ASN A 135 -1.14 3.94 6.27
N ALA A 136 0.18 4.06 6.38
CA ALA A 136 1.10 3.71 5.31
C ALA A 136 1.09 2.21 4.99
N GLN A 137 1.10 1.37 6.03
CA GLN A 137 1.00 -0.10 5.94
C GLN A 137 -0.30 -0.54 5.25
N GLN A 138 -1.39 0.20 5.46
CA GLN A 138 -2.70 -0.06 4.85
C GLN A 138 -2.93 0.72 3.54
N LEU A 139 -1.88 1.33 2.96
CA LEU A 139 -1.95 2.12 1.71
C LEU A 139 -3.06 3.19 1.73
N ARG A 140 -3.32 3.80 2.90
CA ARG A 140 -4.35 4.83 3.07
C ARG A 140 -3.92 6.22 2.61
N TYR A 141 -2.62 6.43 2.40
CA TYR A 141 -2.11 7.68 1.85
C TYR A 141 -2.15 7.65 0.34
N GLU A 142 -2.49 8.80 -0.25
CA GLU A 142 -2.43 8.98 -1.68
C GLU A 142 -1.14 9.73 -2.08
N PRO A 143 -0.47 9.32 -3.17
CA PRO A 143 0.54 10.17 -3.79
C PRO A 143 -0.12 11.50 -4.25
N PRO A 144 0.55 12.65 -4.12
CA PRO A 144 1.95 12.84 -3.76
C PRO A 144 2.23 12.95 -2.25
N GLY A 145 1.23 12.85 -1.38
CA GLY A 145 1.40 12.98 0.07
C GLY A 145 2.43 12.00 0.62
N TYR A 146 2.16 10.72 0.52
CA TYR A 146 3.09 9.64 0.89
C TYR A 146 2.87 8.44 -0.03
N ASP A 147 3.95 7.83 -0.50
CA ASP A 147 3.90 6.61 -1.29
C ASP A 147 4.89 5.59 -0.73
N LEU A 148 4.37 4.45 -0.29
CA LEU A 148 5.16 3.38 0.32
C LEU A 148 6.31 2.89 -0.58
N LEU A 149 6.18 3.03 -1.92
CA LEU A 149 7.18 2.59 -2.88
C LEU A 149 8.41 3.50 -2.93
N THR A 150 8.24 4.76 -2.66
CA THR A 150 9.29 5.77 -2.86
C THR A 150 9.71 6.47 -1.59
N ASP A 151 8.84 6.51 -0.58
CA ASP A 151 9.09 7.24 0.66
C ASP A 151 9.52 6.32 1.80
N SER A 152 10.62 6.69 2.43
CA SER A 152 11.01 6.10 3.72
C SER A 152 10.05 6.52 4.84
N MET A 153 9.77 5.62 5.79
CA MET A 153 9.01 5.97 7.00
C MET A 153 9.75 6.92 7.94
N LEU A 154 11.02 7.27 7.66
CA LEU A 154 11.67 8.43 8.26
C LEU A 154 10.93 9.74 7.94
N ARG A 155 10.32 9.84 6.76
CA ARG A 155 9.46 10.97 6.40
C ARG A 155 8.24 11.07 7.32
N LEU A 156 7.67 9.95 7.74
CA LEU A 156 6.58 9.94 8.73
C LEU A 156 7.06 10.42 10.12
N GLN A 157 8.30 10.06 10.53
CA GLN A 157 8.88 10.58 11.78
C GLN A 157 9.04 12.10 11.74
N GLU A 158 9.58 12.64 10.65
CA GLU A 158 9.72 14.08 10.44
C GLU A 158 8.35 14.78 10.41
N TYR A 159 7.37 14.13 9.79
CA TYR A 159 6.03 14.65 9.63
C TYR A 159 5.30 14.82 10.97
N VAL A 160 5.37 13.83 11.87
CA VAL A 160 4.76 13.92 13.21
C VAL A 160 5.65 14.58 14.23
N GLY A 161 6.91 14.83 13.92
CA GLY A 161 7.88 15.48 14.83
C GLY A 161 8.31 14.58 15.98
N ILE A 162 8.32 13.25 15.80
CA ILE A 162 8.78 12.30 16.81
C ILE A 162 10.30 12.18 16.78
N ASP A 163 10.92 12.17 17.96
CA ASP A 163 12.36 11.95 18.09
C ASP A 163 12.71 10.45 18.09
N ARG A 164 14.01 10.17 17.95
CA ARG A 164 14.52 8.83 17.88
C ARG A 164 14.31 8.03 19.16
N ASP A 165 14.48 8.67 20.32
CA ASP A 165 14.38 7.99 21.61
C ASP A 165 12.94 7.49 21.83
N ALA A 166 11.94 8.29 21.42
CA ALA A 166 10.54 7.90 21.48
C ALA A 166 10.19 6.78 20.48
N VAL A 167 10.84 6.73 19.31
CA VAL A 167 10.70 5.60 18.35
C VAL A 167 11.35 4.34 18.92
N ASP A 168 12.54 4.45 19.49
CA ASP A 168 13.24 3.31 20.10
C ASP A 168 12.41 2.73 21.28
N GLU A 169 11.71 3.57 22.06
CA GLU A 169 10.77 3.12 23.09
C GLU A 169 9.59 2.32 22.52
N LEU A 170 9.02 2.73 21.37
CA LEU A 170 7.95 1.99 20.70
C LEU A 170 8.44 0.62 20.19
N LEU A 171 9.69 0.53 19.72
CA LEU A 171 10.32 -0.73 19.31
C LEU A 171 10.59 -1.65 20.52
N ASP A 172 11.13 -1.11 21.60
CA ASP A 172 11.47 -1.87 22.81
C ASP A 172 10.22 -2.43 23.51
N THR A 173 9.07 -1.77 23.34
CA THR A 173 7.79 -2.19 23.91
C THR A 173 6.93 -3.05 22.99
N ASP A 174 7.46 -3.47 21.85
CA ASP A 174 6.75 -4.25 20.79
C ASP A 174 5.42 -3.61 20.34
N LEU A 175 5.33 -2.28 20.30
CA LEU A 175 4.23 -1.57 19.67
C LEU A 175 4.50 -1.32 18.20
N LEU A 176 5.77 -1.14 17.87
CA LEU A 176 6.30 -0.95 16.53
C LEU A 176 7.33 -2.05 16.24
N ARG A 177 7.41 -2.47 14.98
CA ARG A 177 8.43 -3.40 14.50
C ARG A 177 9.22 -2.75 13.38
N HIS A 178 10.52 -2.93 13.40
CA HIS A 178 11.39 -2.56 12.30
C HIS A 178 11.43 -3.71 11.30
N ASP A 179 10.90 -3.50 10.10
CA ASP A 179 10.85 -4.53 9.06
C ASP A 179 12.15 -4.59 8.27
N THR A 180 12.62 -3.45 7.77
CA THR A 180 13.80 -3.38 6.92
C THR A 180 14.34 -1.95 6.79
N ASP A 181 15.64 -1.84 6.44
CA ASP A 181 16.26 -0.60 5.97
C ASP A 181 16.43 -0.57 4.43
N HIS A 182 16.02 -1.62 3.74
CA HIS A 182 16.25 -1.77 2.31
C HIS A 182 14.93 -2.06 1.55
N PRO A 183 14.64 -1.33 0.47
CA PRO A 183 15.41 -0.25 -0.17
C PRO A 183 15.36 1.07 0.62
N HIS A 184 14.48 1.21 1.57
CA HIS A 184 14.38 2.30 2.53
C HIS A 184 13.75 1.79 3.83
N ARG A 185 13.79 2.61 4.87
CA ARG A 185 13.31 2.19 6.18
C ARG A 185 11.81 2.01 6.22
N LEU A 186 11.38 0.81 6.62
CA LEU A 186 9.98 0.45 6.84
C LEU A 186 9.78 -0.05 8.27
N TYR A 187 8.62 0.27 8.82
CA TYR A 187 8.12 -0.20 10.10
C TYR A 187 6.74 -0.83 9.91
N SER A 188 6.36 -1.68 10.83
CA SER A 188 4.99 -2.20 10.95
C SER A 188 4.47 -2.00 12.36
N VAL A 189 3.18 -1.69 12.49
CA VAL A 189 2.52 -1.61 13.79
C VAL A 189 2.16 -3.03 14.22
N SER A 190 2.59 -3.41 15.43
CA SER A 190 2.26 -4.71 15.99
C SER A 190 0.77 -4.82 16.35
N PRO A 191 0.22 -6.03 16.63
CA PRO A 191 -1.12 -6.16 17.17
C PRO A 191 -1.34 -5.34 18.45
N THR A 192 -0.36 -5.33 19.35
CA THR A 192 -0.40 -4.51 20.59
C THR A 192 -0.40 -3.01 20.26
N GLY A 193 0.41 -2.58 19.28
CA GLY A 193 0.43 -1.19 18.83
C GLY A 193 -0.89 -0.77 18.20
N ARG A 194 -1.55 -1.66 17.46
CA ARG A 194 -2.89 -1.41 16.89
C ARG A 194 -3.95 -1.21 17.99
N ASP A 195 -3.91 -2.03 19.02
CA ASP A 195 -4.81 -1.87 20.18
C ASP A 195 -4.60 -0.50 20.87
N VAL A 196 -3.34 -0.05 20.98
CA VAL A 196 -2.99 1.24 21.58
C VAL A 196 -3.57 2.42 20.80
N ILE A 197 -3.66 2.35 19.49
CA ILE A 197 -4.23 3.41 18.62
C ILE A 197 -5.70 3.18 18.28
N GLY A 198 -6.36 2.17 18.86
CA GLY A 198 -7.77 1.88 18.62
C GLY A 198 -8.07 1.31 17.23
N GLU A 199 -7.06 0.85 16.50
CA GLU A 199 -7.23 0.18 15.21
C GLU A 199 -7.39 -1.32 15.42
N HIS A 200 -8.58 -1.82 15.08
CA HIS A 200 -8.90 -3.24 15.19
C HIS A 200 -8.97 -3.89 13.82
N TYR A 201 -8.60 -5.15 13.75
CA TYR A 201 -8.72 -5.95 12.54
C TYR A 201 -10.14 -5.91 11.98
N ARG A 202 -10.28 -5.61 10.69
CA ARG A 202 -11.56 -5.48 9.98
C ARG A 202 -11.54 -6.28 8.70
N GLN A 203 -11.84 -7.57 8.81
CA GLN A 203 -11.95 -8.41 7.62
C GLN A 203 -13.09 -7.93 6.71
N GLY A 204 -12.83 -7.87 5.40
CA GLY A 204 -13.83 -7.54 4.39
C GLY A 204 -14.18 -6.06 4.29
N VAL A 205 -13.38 -5.17 4.88
CA VAL A 205 -13.50 -3.71 4.71
C VAL A 205 -12.44 -3.25 3.72
N ASP A 206 -12.86 -2.61 2.63
CA ASP A 206 -11.94 -2.11 1.62
C ASP A 206 -11.09 -0.95 2.15
N TYR A 207 -9.78 -1.09 2.00
CA TYR A 207 -8.77 -0.05 2.19
C TYR A 207 -7.99 0.11 0.89
N GLY A 208 -6.92 0.87 0.86
CA GLY A 208 -6.19 1.25 -0.34
C GLY A 208 -5.94 0.16 -1.39
N HIS A 209 -5.70 -1.08 -0.97
CA HIS A 209 -5.56 -2.25 -1.85
C HIS A 209 -6.87 -3.02 -2.08
N GLY A 210 -8.01 -2.60 -1.51
CA GLY A 210 -9.33 -3.22 -1.71
C GLY A 210 -9.60 -4.55 -0.97
N GLN A 211 -8.67 -5.02 -0.13
CA GLN A 211 -8.75 -6.34 0.52
C GLN A 211 -8.99 -6.29 2.04
N GLY A 212 -9.30 -5.10 2.57
CA GLY A 212 -9.49 -4.92 3.99
C GLY A 212 -8.17 -4.79 4.75
N ASP A 213 -8.22 -5.03 6.06
CA ASP A 213 -7.07 -4.92 6.94
C ASP A 213 -6.21 -6.19 6.84
N LEU A 214 -5.07 -6.08 6.20
CA LEU A 214 -4.08 -7.14 6.10
C LEU A 214 -3.18 -7.11 7.33
N GLU A 215 -2.99 -8.22 7.99
CA GLU A 215 -2.01 -8.37 9.08
C GLU A 215 -0.57 -8.54 8.57
N GLU A 216 -0.31 -8.04 7.36
CA GLU A 216 0.99 -8.14 6.70
C GLU A 216 1.96 -7.07 7.18
N SER A 217 3.26 -7.36 7.13
CA SER A 217 4.29 -6.34 7.38
C SER A 217 4.34 -5.31 6.26
N SER A 218 4.78 -4.10 6.56
CA SER A 218 4.97 -3.06 5.54
C SER A 218 5.95 -3.48 4.44
N GLN A 219 6.93 -4.31 4.78
CA GLN A 219 7.84 -4.87 3.79
C GLN A 219 7.13 -5.79 2.78
N HIS A 220 6.18 -6.61 3.25
CA HIS A 220 5.40 -7.47 2.37
C HIS A 220 4.44 -6.63 1.51
N VAL A 221 3.69 -5.72 2.13
CA VAL A 221 2.80 -4.78 1.40
C VAL A 221 3.58 -3.99 0.35
N PHE A 222 4.79 -3.54 0.67
CA PHE A 222 5.68 -2.87 -0.28
C PHE A 222 6.00 -3.77 -1.48
N ALA A 223 6.39 -5.02 -1.26
CA ALA A 223 6.73 -5.95 -2.34
C ALA A 223 5.51 -6.27 -3.23
N VAL A 224 4.36 -6.49 -2.62
CA VAL A 224 3.09 -6.73 -3.33
C VAL A 224 2.69 -5.50 -4.16
N GLU A 225 2.77 -4.30 -3.60
CA GLU A 225 2.39 -3.08 -4.33
C GLU A 225 3.35 -2.75 -5.48
N VAL A 226 4.66 -2.98 -5.33
CA VAL A 226 5.62 -2.90 -6.43
C VAL A 226 5.26 -3.88 -7.54
N GLY A 227 4.98 -5.14 -7.17
CA GLY A 227 4.58 -6.18 -8.11
C GLY A 227 3.27 -5.84 -8.84
N ARG A 228 2.27 -5.35 -8.11
CA ARG A 228 0.97 -4.95 -8.67
C ARG A 228 1.14 -3.86 -9.73
N ARG A 229 1.84 -2.76 -9.41
CA ARG A 229 2.05 -1.66 -10.37
C ARG A 229 2.87 -2.10 -11.58
N TRP A 230 3.89 -2.94 -11.36
CA TRP A 230 4.68 -3.49 -12.46
C TRP A 230 3.84 -4.39 -13.37
N LEU A 231 3.00 -5.27 -12.82
CA LEU A 231 2.10 -6.12 -13.62
C LEU A 231 1.07 -5.30 -14.38
N GLU A 232 0.51 -4.25 -13.79
CA GLU A 232 -0.40 -3.35 -14.50
C GLU A 232 0.28 -2.75 -15.74
N GLN A 233 1.50 -2.23 -15.57
CA GLN A 233 2.27 -1.64 -16.67
C GLN A 233 2.71 -2.66 -17.72
N GLU A 234 3.15 -3.85 -17.29
CA GLU A 234 3.70 -4.87 -18.21
C GLU A 234 2.63 -5.66 -18.94
N TYR A 235 1.47 -5.91 -18.30
CA TYR A 235 0.45 -6.79 -18.83
C TYR A 235 -0.87 -6.09 -19.16
N VAL A 236 -1.39 -5.22 -18.31
CA VAL A 236 -2.69 -4.57 -18.55
C VAL A 236 -2.57 -3.48 -19.61
N ASP A 237 -1.46 -2.76 -19.62
CA ASP A 237 -1.18 -1.72 -20.61
C ASP A 237 -0.71 -2.29 -21.96
N ASP A 238 -0.33 -3.59 -22.02
CA ASP A 238 0.00 -4.28 -23.27
C ASP A 238 -1.26 -4.81 -23.96
N PRO A 239 -1.64 -4.27 -25.15
CA PRO A 239 -2.84 -4.69 -25.87
C PRO A 239 -2.79 -6.15 -26.39
N ASP A 240 -1.61 -6.76 -26.44
CA ASP A 240 -1.43 -8.14 -26.87
C ASP A 240 -1.48 -9.14 -25.68
N SER A 241 -1.50 -8.65 -24.44
CA SER A 241 -1.62 -9.47 -23.23
C SER A 241 -3.06 -9.95 -23.02
N PRO A 242 -3.27 -11.19 -22.55
CA PRO A 242 -4.58 -11.65 -22.14
C PRO A 242 -5.05 -11.08 -20.80
N VAL A 243 -4.14 -10.54 -19.96
CA VAL A 243 -4.45 -10.01 -18.63
C VAL A 243 -5.18 -8.68 -18.75
N VAL A 244 -6.33 -8.56 -18.10
CA VAL A 244 -7.16 -7.34 -18.13
C VAL A 244 -7.23 -6.65 -16.76
N GLU A 245 -6.88 -7.37 -15.69
CA GLU A 245 -6.91 -6.85 -14.32
C GLU A 245 -5.80 -7.49 -13.47
N VAL A 246 -5.23 -6.72 -12.56
CA VAL A 246 -4.28 -7.19 -11.56
C VAL A 246 -4.92 -7.07 -10.18
N VAL A 247 -5.07 -8.21 -9.51
CA VAL A 247 -5.75 -8.31 -8.21
C VAL A 247 -4.73 -8.69 -7.14
N PRO A 248 -4.38 -7.78 -6.20
CA PRO A 248 -3.55 -8.13 -5.06
C PRO A 248 -4.34 -9.00 -4.07
N TYR A 249 -3.65 -9.87 -3.38
CA TYR A 249 -4.19 -10.77 -2.34
C TYR A 249 -5.39 -11.60 -2.83
N TYR A 250 -5.22 -12.19 -4.01
CA TYR A 250 -6.28 -12.96 -4.69
C TYR A 250 -6.61 -14.24 -3.92
N ASP A 251 -7.85 -14.37 -3.48
CA ASP A 251 -8.33 -15.56 -2.77
C ASP A 251 -8.54 -16.74 -3.73
N LEU A 252 -7.88 -17.84 -3.44
CA LEU A 252 -8.09 -19.13 -4.09
C LEU A 252 -9.10 -19.96 -3.31
N ASP A 253 -9.64 -21.01 -3.94
CA ASP A 253 -10.47 -21.97 -3.24
C ASP A 253 -9.70 -22.65 -2.09
N GLY A 254 -10.35 -22.86 -0.94
CA GLY A 254 -9.82 -23.66 0.14
C GLY A 254 -8.87 -22.96 1.12
N ASN A 255 -9.02 -21.69 1.34
CA ASN A 255 -8.23 -20.91 2.32
C ASN A 255 -6.79 -20.60 1.88
N HIS A 256 -6.51 -20.69 0.57
CA HIS A 256 -5.25 -20.28 -0.02
C HIS A 256 -5.40 -18.92 -0.71
N ARG A 257 -4.33 -18.14 -0.74
CA ARG A 257 -4.29 -16.81 -1.36
C ARG A 257 -2.99 -16.65 -2.13
N LEU A 258 -3.06 -16.03 -3.30
CA LEU A 258 -1.89 -15.52 -4.02
C LEU A 258 -1.64 -14.08 -3.57
N ASP A 259 -0.38 -13.69 -3.52
CA ASP A 259 -0.05 -12.30 -3.22
C ASP A 259 -0.52 -11.35 -4.32
N ILE A 260 -0.43 -11.77 -5.60
CA ILE A 260 -1.02 -11.05 -6.72
C ILE A 260 -1.46 -12.05 -7.79
N ALA A 261 -2.59 -11.77 -8.45
CA ALA A 261 -3.04 -12.47 -9.64
C ALA A 261 -3.25 -11.50 -10.80
N GLY A 262 -2.75 -11.84 -11.98
CA GLY A 262 -3.16 -11.24 -13.23
C GLY A 262 -4.26 -12.09 -13.87
N VAL A 263 -5.46 -11.54 -14.02
CA VAL A 263 -6.63 -12.27 -14.51
C VAL A 263 -7.06 -11.77 -15.88
N ASP A 264 -7.63 -12.67 -16.68
CA ASP A 264 -8.18 -12.34 -17.98
C ASP A 264 -9.67 -11.95 -17.92
N ALA A 265 -10.27 -11.71 -19.08
CA ALA A 265 -11.67 -11.29 -19.20
C ALA A 265 -12.70 -12.36 -18.78
N ASP A 266 -12.28 -13.59 -18.62
CA ASP A 266 -13.10 -14.73 -18.16
C ASP A 266 -12.85 -15.06 -16.68
N ASP A 267 -12.14 -14.18 -15.95
CA ASP A 267 -11.69 -14.33 -14.56
C ASP A 267 -10.72 -15.52 -14.34
N GLU A 268 -10.05 -15.99 -15.41
CA GLU A 268 -9.02 -17.02 -15.31
C GLU A 268 -7.66 -16.40 -14.96
N ILE A 269 -6.93 -17.03 -14.01
CA ILE A 269 -5.60 -16.56 -13.59
C ILE A 269 -4.60 -16.91 -14.71
N ARG A 270 -3.96 -15.88 -15.29
CA ARG A 270 -2.91 -16.02 -16.30
C ARG A 270 -1.52 -15.87 -15.70
N VAL A 271 -1.39 -14.99 -14.71
CA VAL A 271 -0.15 -14.73 -14.00
C VAL A 271 -0.39 -14.89 -12.51
N ALA A 272 0.41 -15.71 -11.84
CA ALA A 272 0.40 -15.83 -10.38
C ALA A 272 1.73 -15.31 -9.81
N VAL A 273 1.65 -14.55 -8.71
CA VAL A 273 2.83 -13.95 -8.08
C VAL A 273 2.86 -14.22 -6.60
N GLU A 274 4.04 -14.58 -6.09
CA GLU A 274 4.38 -14.63 -4.67
C GLU A 274 5.47 -13.61 -4.34
N ALA A 275 5.28 -12.88 -3.27
CA ALA A 275 6.24 -11.91 -2.73
C ALA A 275 6.92 -12.50 -1.50
N GLU A 276 8.09 -13.11 -1.71
CA GLU A 276 8.75 -13.87 -0.66
C GLU A 276 9.65 -12.99 0.23
N ARG A 277 9.44 -13.15 1.52
CA ARG A 277 10.30 -12.59 2.59
C ARG A 277 11.16 -13.70 3.15
N VAL A 278 12.44 -13.45 3.32
CA VAL A 278 13.30 -14.39 4.04
C VAL A 278 12.87 -14.42 5.52
N ASN A 279 12.21 -15.50 5.91
CA ASN A 279 11.79 -15.76 7.28
C ASN A 279 12.39 -17.08 7.78
N HIS A 280 12.11 -17.46 9.03
CA HIS A 280 12.65 -18.68 9.65
C HIS A 280 12.12 -19.97 9.03
N ASP A 281 10.98 -19.91 8.33
CA ASP A 281 10.27 -21.07 7.80
C ASP A 281 10.42 -21.21 6.27
N LEU A 282 11.38 -20.51 5.66
CA LEU A 282 11.61 -20.48 4.20
C LEU A 282 11.62 -21.89 3.57
N ARG A 283 12.24 -22.87 4.21
CA ARG A 283 12.36 -24.22 3.68
C ARG A 283 11.02 -24.99 3.62
N GLU A 284 10.05 -24.60 4.46
CA GLU A 284 8.72 -25.22 4.47
C GLU A 284 7.72 -24.38 3.63
N ALA A 285 7.77 -23.06 3.75
CA ALA A 285 6.85 -22.14 3.09
C ALA A 285 7.06 -22.13 1.56
N VAL A 286 8.29 -21.94 1.10
CA VAL A 286 8.61 -21.82 -0.33
C VAL A 286 8.15 -23.01 -1.18
N PRO A 287 8.39 -24.29 -0.80
CA PRO A 287 7.84 -25.42 -1.55
C PRO A 287 6.31 -25.46 -1.54
N ALA A 288 5.66 -25.06 -0.45
CA ALA A 288 4.20 -25.05 -0.35
C ALA A 288 3.60 -23.95 -1.26
N ASP A 289 4.20 -22.76 -1.31
CA ASP A 289 3.79 -21.68 -2.22
C ASP A 289 4.05 -22.04 -3.68
N TYR A 290 5.16 -22.72 -3.98
CA TYR A 290 5.41 -23.26 -5.30
C TYR A 290 4.31 -24.24 -5.73
N ASP A 291 3.95 -25.19 -4.87
CA ASP A 291 2.93 -26.19 -5.15
C ASP A 291 1.54 -25.54 -5.32
N LYS A 292 1.25 -24.49 -4.54
CA LYS A 292 0.05 -23.68 -4.65
C LYS A 292 -0.05 -23.02 -6.04
N ILE A 293 1.00 -22.33 -6.50
CA ILE A 293 1.04 -21.71 -7.83
C ILE A 293 0.94 -22.77 -8.93
N ALA A 294 1.72 -23.84 -8.82
CA ALA A 294 1.72 -24.92 -9.80
C ALA A 294 0.34 -25.56 -9.99
N ALA A 295 -0.47 -25.61 -8.93
CA ALA A 295 -1.84 -26.11 -8.97
C ALA A 295 -2.80 -25.17 -9.72
N CYS A 296 -2.51 -23.87 -9.82
CA CYS A 296 -3.32 -22.92 -10.56
C CYS A 296 -3.23 -23.10 -12.09
N GLY A 297 -2.13 -23.70 -12.60
CA GLY A 297 -1.97 -23.95 -14.02
C GLY A 297 -1.84 -22.70 -14.88
N VAL A 298 -1.18 -21.68 -14.33
CA VAL A 298 -1.00 -20.35 -14.93
C VAL A 298 0.00 -20.36 -16.09
N ASP A 299 -0.07 -19.34 -16.94
CA ASP A 299 0.89 -19.15 -18.03
C ASP A 299 2.25 -18.67 -17.48
N GLU A 300 2.25 -17.83 -16.43
CA GLU A 300 3.44 -17.34 -15.77
C GLU A 300 3.33 -17.42 -14.24
N ALA A 301 4.36 -18.00 -13.63
CA ALA A 301 4.55 -18.11 -12.18
C ALA A 301 5.75 -17.26 -11.76
N ILE A 302 5.48 -16.12 -11.14
CA ILE A 302 6.48 -15.08 -10.85
C ILE A 302 6.75 -15.01 -9.34
N TRP A 303 8.03 -14.88 -8.99
CA TRP A 303 8.44 -14.67 -7.61
C TRP A 303 9.11 -13.31 -7.44
N ILE A 304 8.67 -12.54 -6.47
CA ILE A 304 9.29 -11.27 -6.07
C ILE A 304 10.07 -11.52 -4.79
N VAL A 305 11.34 -11.18 -4.79
CA VAL A 305 12.24 -11.36 -3.65
C VAL A 305 12.85 -10.03 -3.22
N MET A 306 13.06 -9.84 -1.92
CA MET A 306 13.56 -8.56 -1.41
C MET A 306 14.97 -8.24 -1.87
N THR A 307 15.84 -9.25 -2.02
CA THR A 307 17.25 -9.07 -2.41
C THR A 307 17.69 -10.17 -3.36
N GLN A 308 18.84 -9.96 -4.02
CA GLN A 308 19.47 -11.00 -4.83
C GLN A 308 19.77 -12.26 -4.01
N SER A 309 20.28 -12.14 -2.78
CA SER A 309 20.55 -13.29 -1.92
C SER A 309 19.28 -14.05 -1.57
N ALA A 310 18.18 -13.36 -1.26
CA ALA A 310 16.89 -13.99 -1.01
C ALA A 310 16.42 -14.86 -2.18
N GLY A 311 16.64 -14.42 -3.42
CA GLY A 311 16.33 -15.23 -4.61
C GLY A 311 17.14 -16.51 -4.70
N HIS A 312 18.41 -16.50 -4.28
CA HIS A 312 19.21 -17.72 -4.18
C HIS A 312 18.75 -18.64 -3.03
N ASP A 313 18.30 -18.07 -1.91
CA ASP A 313 17.78 -18.83 -0.77
C ASP A 313 16.45 -19.52 -1.14
N VAL A 314 15.55 -18.82 -1.83
CA VAL A 314 14.32 -19.39 -2.42
C VAL A 314 14.66 -20.54 -3.36
N LEU A 315 15.59 -20.33 -4.29
CA LEU A 315 15.98 -21.39 -5.22
C LEU A 315 16.61 -22.60 -4.51
N ALA A 316 17.37 -22.37 -3.45
CA ALA A 316 17.94 -23.45 -2.63
C ALA A 316 16.86 -24.24 -1.91
N ALA A 317 15.81 -23.58 -1.38
CA ALA A 317 14.67 -24.24 -0.75
C ALA A 317 13.87 -25.11 -1.73
N LEU A 318 13.71 -24.64 -2.98
CA LEU A 318 13.04 -25.42 -4.05
C LEU A 318 13.88 -26.62 -4.54
N ASN A 319 15.20 -26.51 -4.50
CA ASN A 319 16.11 -27.61 -4.89
C ASN A 319 16.25 -28.69 -3.79
N ASP A 320 16.18 -28.31 -2.52
CA ASP A 320 16.34 -29.23 -1.38
C ASP A 320 15.23 -29.01 -0.32
N PRO A 321 13.97 -29.27 -0.68
CA PRO A 321 12.86 -29.15 0.24
C PRO A 321 12.85 -30.26 1.31
N PRO A 322 12.17 -30.05 2.46
CA PRO A 322 12.12 -31.04 3.56
C PRO A 322 11.51 -32.37 3.17
N ASP A 323 10.59 -32.40 2.21
CA ASP A 323 9.97 -33.64 1.70
C ASP A 323 10.88 -34.46 0.77
N GLY A 324 12.02 -33.89 0.37
CA GLY A 324 13.03 -34.53 -0.47
C GLY A 324 12.67 -34.61 -1.96
N GLU A 325 11.60 -33.95 -2.41
CA GLU A 325 11.17 -33.89 -3.82
C GLU A 325 11.50 -32.51 -4.42
N PRO A 326 12.64 -32.33 -5.12
CA PRO A 326 13.00 -31.06 -5.72
C PRO A 326 11.91 -30.52 -6.66
N ARG A 327 11.53 -29.24 -6.48
CA ARG A 327 10.60 -28.52 -7.37
C ARG A 327 11.31 -27.92 -8.57
N VAL A 328 12.60 -27.61 -8.39
CA VAL A 328 13.48 -27.06 -9.42
C VAL A 328 14.80 -27.82 -9.37
N ASP A 329 15.37 -28.17 -10.52
CA ASP A 329 16.68 -28.81 -10.65
C ASP A 329 17.63 -27.84 -11.41
N LYS A 330 17.86 -26.67 -10.82
CA LYS A 330 18.78 -25.67 -11.38
C LYS A 330 19.52 -24.93 -10.27
N SER A 331 20.75 -24.59 -10.56
CA SER A 331 21.58 -23.75 -9.69
C SER A 331 22.30 -22.67 -10.51
N TYR A 332 22.56 -21.55 -9.89
CA TYR A 332 23.25 -20.41 -10.49
C TYR A 332 24.38 -19.95 -9.57
N ALA A 333 25.37 -19.29 -10.16
CA ALA A 333 26.40 -18.65 -9.37
C ALA A 333 25.80 -17.56 -8.47
N ALA A 334 26.30 -17.38 -7.25
CA ALA A 334 25.79 -16.39 -6.31
C ALA A 334 25.81 -14.93 -6.85
N THR A 335 26.60 -14.68 -7.89
CA THR A 335 26.67 -13.39 -8.59
C THR A 335 25.60 -13.22 -9.68
N THR A 336 24.87 -14.28 -10.05
CA THR A 336 23.82 -14.21 -11.07
C THR A 336 22.58 -13.59 -10.44
N PRO A 337 22.07 -12.46 -10.92
CA PRO A 337 20.87 -11.86 -10.36
C PRO A 337 19.62 -12.68 -10.70
N PRO A 338 18.61 -12.77 -9.81
CA PRO A 338 17.40 -13.59 -9.98
C PRO A 338 16.66 -13.35 -11.29
N HIS A 339 16.57 -12.12 -11.79
CA HIS A 339 15.92 -11.80 -13.07
C HIS A 339 16.61 -12.41 -14.30
N GLN A 340 17.79 -13.01 -14.13
CA GLN A 340 18.49 -13.74 -15.19
C GLN A 340 18.37 -15.27 -15.06
N PHE A 341 17.69 -15.76 -14.03
CA PHE A 341 17.42 -17.19 -13.92
C PHE A 341 16.56 -17.65 -15.10
N ARG A 342 16.90 -18.84 -15.62
CA ARG A 342 16.17 -19.48 -16.73
C ARG A 342 15.54 -20.74 -16.19
N ILE A 343 14.37 -20.57 -15.59
CA ILE A 343 13.55 -21.62 -14.99
C ILE A 343 12.23 -21.63 -15.77
N ASP A 344 11.74 -22.82 -16.03
CA ASP A 344 10.48 -23.03 -16.74
C ASP A 344 9.80 -24.26 -16.10
N THR A 345 9.18 -24.01 -14.96
CA THR A 345 8.48 -25.01 -14.16
C THR A 345 7.10 -24.46 -13.75
N PRO A 346 6.11 -25.33 -13.46
CA PRO A 346 4.74 -24.85 -13.22
C PRO A 346 4.57 -23.82 -12.09
N GLY A 347 5.43 -23.86 -11.06
CA GLY A 347 5.35 -22.96 -9.93
C GLY A 347 6.43 -21.86 -9.93
N LEU A 348 7.30 -21.80 -10.95
CA LEU A 348 8.32 -20.76 -11.10
C LEU A 348 8.78 -20.64 -12.55
N THR A 349 8.44 -19.53 -13.19
CA THR A 349 8.90 -19.18 -14.55
C THR A 349 9.86 -17.96 -14.51
N ALA A 350 9.68 -17.04 -13.59
CA ALA A 350 10.51 -15.85 -13.44
C ALA A 350 10.68 -15.47 -11.96
N MET A 351 11.81 -14.82 -11.64
CA MET A 351 12.09 -14.31 -10.31
C MET A 351 12.74 -12.94 -10.39
N TYR A 352 12.20 -11.98 -9.65
CA TYR A 352 12.67 -10.59 -9.71
C TYR A 352 12.99 -10.05 -8.32
N PRO A 353 14.18 -9.41 -8.13
CA PRO A 353 14.41 -8.57 -6.96
C PRO A 353 13.47 -7.35 -6.98
N VAL A 354 12.92 -6.99 -5.83
CA VAL A 354 11.97 -5.88 -5.71
C VAL A 354 12.53 -4.55 -6.23
N GLU A 355 13.83 -4.27 -6.03
CA GLU A 355 14.47 -3.08 -6.60
C GLU A 355 14.45 -3.07 -8.12
N TRP A 356 14.69 -4.23 -8.73
CA TRP A 356 14.68 -4.35 -10.19
C TRP A 356 13.31 -4.03 -10.79
N LEU A 357 12.22 -4.41 -10.10
CA LEU A 357 10.85 -4.07 -10.48
C LEU A 357 10.57 -2.58 -10.22
N ARG A 358 10.91 -2.09 -9.02
CA ARG A 358 10.66 -0.71 -8.61
C ARG A 358 11.29 0.30 -9.58
N ASP A 359 12.51 0.05 -10.04
CA ASP A 359 13.19 0.93 -11.00
C ASP A 359 12.42 1.05 -12.33
N ARG A 360 11.55 0.10 -12.64
CA ARG A 360 10.73 0.08 -13.87
C ARG A 360 9.35 0.69 -13.72
N VAL A 361 8.78 0.60 -12.54
CA VAL A 361 7.46 1.21 -12.24
C VAL A 361 7.52 2.74 -12.24
N GLY A 362 8.69 3.34 -12.12
CA GLY A 362 8.89 4.79 -12.09
C GLY A 362 9.25 5.42 -13.44
N GLU A 363 9.43 4.61 -14.50
CA GLU A 363 9.74 5.09 -15.87
C GLU A 363 8.46 5.26 -16.70
#